data_b4c311e5939aaec32c38307c91c7525d
#
_entry.id   b4c311e5939aaec32c38307c91c7525d
#
_cell.length_a   1.000
_cell.length_b   1.000
_cell.length_c   1.000
_cell.angle_alpha   90.00
_cell.angle_beta   90.00
_cell.angle_gamma   90.00
#
_symmetry.space_group_name_H-M   'P 1'
#
loop_
_entity.id
_entity.type
_entity.pdbx_description
1 polymer ?
#
loop_
_entity_poly.entity_id
_entity_poly.type
_entity_poly.pdbx_seq_one_letter_code
_entity_poly.pdbx_strand_id
1 'polypeptide(L)'
;MKKILLVIVTLFALSNTNAQTAIFHNLLQNNVTKDGVVDYKSLKQDPSELNSYISYLEKTTPDNSWSKNKQKALWINAYNAYTLKLILDNYPLKSITDIKENGLIAWKIPFVKVGGKTYTLDHIEHTILRKQFSDPKIHVGVNCASGSCPKLGNKAFTEKNVEAELTHLMKVFVNDTSRNKITENNIQISSIFDWFKEDFIKNGTIIDFLNKYSETKINPEAKISYLKYDWSLNGK
;
A
#
# COMPACT_ATOMS: atom_id res chain seq x y z
N MET A 1 8.22 8.71 -42.08
CA MET A 1 8.62 9.60 -40.98
C MET A 1 7.64 9.57 -39.77
N LYS A 2 6.29 9.51 -39.94
CA LYS A 2 5.33 9.50 -38.81
C LYS A 2 5.44 8.28 -37.86
N LYS A 3 5.82 7.09 -38.36
CA LYS A 3 5.95 5.87 -37.52
C LYS A 3 7.19 5.88 -36.61
N ILE A 4 8.28 6.52 -37.01
CA ILE A 4 9.51 6.64 -36.21
C ILE A 4 9.31 7.59 -35.03
N LEU A 5 8.54 8.67 -35.23
CA LEU A 5 8.23 9.62 -34.16
C LEU A 5 7.38 8.99 -33.04
N LEU A 6 6.42 8.13 -33.38
CA LEU A 6 5.58 7.41 -32.41
C LEU A 6 6.38 6.44 -31.53
N VAL A 7 7.37 5.73 -32.11
CA VAL A 7 8.25 4.81 -31.38
C VAL A 7 9.18 5.56 -30.43
N ILE A 8 9.69 6.73 -30.84
CA ILE A 8 10.58 7.54 -29.99
C ILE A 8 9.80 8.11 -28.79
N VAL A 9 8.55 8.59 -28.99
CA VAL A 9 7.71 9.13 -27.92
C VAL A 9 7.35 8.03 -26.91
N THR A 10 7.04 6.80 -27.35
CA THR A 10 6.74 5.68 -26.45
C THR A 10 7.96 5.21 -25.68
N LEU A 11 9.14 5.17 -26.28
CA LEU A 11 10.40 4.84 -25.61
C LEU A 11 10.78 5.88 -24.55
N PHE A 12 10.57 7.17 -24.83
CA PHE A 12 10.83 8.26 -23.88
C PHE A 12 9.87 8.24 -22.70
N ALA A 13 8.60 7.93 -22.92
CA ALA A 13 7.60 7.79 -21.86
C ALA A 13 7.89 6.58 -20.95
N LEU A 14 8.31 5.44 -21.51
CA LEU A 14 8.65 4.23 -20.74
C LEU A 14 9.92 4.43 -19.90
N SER A 15 10.93 5.13 -20.43
CA SER A 15 12.17 5.44 -19.68
C SER A 15 11.89 6.37 -18.51
N ASN A 16 11.00 7.35 -18.68
CA ASN A 16 10.65 8.31 -17.65
C ASN A 16 9.84 7.67 -16.50
N THR A 17 8.90 6.76 -16.80
CA THR A 17 8.13 6.01 -15.80
C THR A 17 9.02 5.15 -14.92
N ASN A 18 9.99 4.45 -15.53
CA ASN A 18 10.93 3.61 -14.78
C ASN A 18 11.85 4.46 -13.88
N ALA A 19 12.34 5.60 -14.38
CA ALA A 19 13.18 6.51 -13.60
C ALA A 19 12.43 7.09 -12.38
N GLN A 20 11.18 7.51 -12.53
CA GLN A 20 10.39 8.07 -11.44
C GLN A 20 10.00 7.01 -10.39
N THR A 21 9.66 5.79 -10.82
CA THR A 21 9.43 4.68 -9.89
C THR A 21 10.71 4.30 -9.15
N ALA A 22 11.89 4.43 -9.78
CA ALA A 22 13.18 4.22 -9.13
C ALA A 22 13.45 5.29 -8.04
N ILE A 23 13.08 6.55 -8.24
CA ILE A 23 13.17 7.59 -7.20
C ILE A 23 12.35 7.17 -5.97
N PHE A 24 11.10 6.77 -6.16
CA PHE A 24 10.27 6.31 -5.04
C PHE A 24 10.82 5.04 -4.38
N HIS A 25 11.39 4.13 -5.17
CA HIS A 25 12.08 2.94 -4.66
C HIS A 25 13.26 3.33 -3.75
N ASN A 26 14.12 4.25 -4.19
CA ASN A 26 15.27 4.71 -3.42
C ASN A 26 14.83 5.41 -2.12
N LEU A 27 13.80 6.27 -2.20
CA LEU A 27 13.20 6.88 -1.02
C LEU A 27 12.78 5.83 0.02
N LEU A 28 12.06 4.78 -0.43
CA LEU A 28 11.63 3.70 0.46
C LEU A 28 12.82 2.92 1.03
N GLN A 29 13.85 2.62 0.22
CA GLN A 29 15.07 1.93 0.68
C GLN A 29 15.81 2.72 1.75
N ASN A 30 15.88 4.05 1.60
CA ASN A 30 16.65 4.92 2.50
C ASN A 30 15.90 5.23 3.80
N ASN A 31 14.56 5.25 3.78
CA ASN A 31 13.76 5.75 4.90
C ASN A 31 12.81 4.72 5.52
N VAL A 32 12.74 3.50 4.99
CA VAL A 32 11.89 2.44 5.52
C VAL A 32 12.72 1.20 5.83
N THR A 33 12.74 0.79 7.09
CA THR A 33 13.46 -0.41 7.51
C THR A 33 12.83 -1.69 6.93
N LYS A 34 13.55 -2.81 7.00
CA LYS A 34 13.00 -4.14 6.63
C LYS A 34 11.77 -4.52 7.48
N ASP A 35 11.64 -3.93 8.66
CA ASP A 35 10.48 -4.14 9.55
C ASP A 35 9.33 -3.15 9.30
N GLY A 36 9.45 -2.30 8.28
CA GLY A 36 8.42 -1.34 7.89
C GLY A 36 8.34 -0.10 8.78
N VAL A 37 9.36 0.14 9.60
CA VAL A 37 9.47 1.37 10.41
C VAL A 37 9.94 2.51 9.52
N VAL A 38 9.19 3.61 9.52
CA VAL A 38 9.45 4.79 8.69
C VAL A 38 10.24 5.83 9.47
N ASP A 39 11.31 6.37 8.90
CA ASP A 39 12.02 7.55 9.42
C ASP A 39 11.36 8.83 8.90
N TYR A 40 10.25 9.21 9.54
CA TYR A 40 9.52 10.44 9.19
C TYR A 40 10.33 11.71 9.45
N LYS A 41 11.24 11.68 10.43
CA LYS A 41 12.10 12.81 10.75
C LYS A 41 13.06 13.12 9.60
N SER A 42 13.74 12.11 9.08
CA SER A 42 14.64 12.27 7.92
C SER A 42 13.86 12.67 6.67
N LEU A 43 12.72 12.04 6.40
CA LEU A 43 11.84 12.39 5.27
C LEU A 43 11.32 13.83 5.36
N LYS A 44 11.06 14.35 6.58
CA LYS A 44 10.62 15.73 6.78
C LYS A 44 11.76 16.73 6.53
N GLN A 45 13.01 16.36 6.83
CA GLN A 45 14.19 17.20 6.59
C GLN A 45 14.49 17.32 5.09
N ASP A 46 14.36 16.23 4.32
CA ASP A 46 14.50 16.23 2.87
C ASP A 46 13.35 15.49 2.18
N PRO A 47 12.25 16.17 1.85
CA PRO A 47 11.13 15.59 1.14
C PRO A 47 11.29 15.61 -0.40
N SER A 48 12.45 15.94 -0.94
CA SER A 48 12.67 16.21 -2.37
C SER A 48 12.31 15.04 -3.28
N GLU A 49 12.74 13.81 -2.93
CA GLU A 49 12.41 12.59 -3.67
C GLU A 49 10.89 12.30 -3.64
N LEU A 50 10.25 12.48 -2.48
CA LEU A 50 8.80 12.32 -2.35
C LEU A 50 8.05 13.32 -3.20
N ASN A 51 8.43 14.60 -3.15
CA ASN A 51 7.81 15.67 -3.93
C ASN A 51 8.00 15.45 -5.44
N SER A 52 9.17 14.95 -5.85
CA SER A 52 9.44 14.57 -7.24
C SER A 52 8.51 13.45 -7.71
N TYR A 53 8.34 12.41 -6.89
CA TYR A 53 7.44 11.31 -7.22
C TYR A 53 5.96 11.74 -7.23
N ILE A 54 5.53 12.58 -6.29
CA ILE A 54 4.18 13.19 -6.28
C ILE A 54 3.94 13.98 -7.58
N SER A 55 4.89 14.82 -7.97
CA SER A 55 4.79 15.61 -9.23
C SER A 55 4.68 14.72 -10.48
N TYR A 56 5.32 13.55 -10.46
CA TYR A 56 5.15 12.54 -11.50
C TYR A 56 3.72 11.96 -11.50
N LEU A 57 3.20 11.58 -10.34
CA LEU A 57 1.84 11.05 -10.20
C LEU A 57 0.78 12.04 -10.69
N GLU A 58 0.93 13.33 -10.36
CA GLU A 58 0.02 14.39 -10.79
C GLU A 58 -0.11 14.48 -12.33
N LYS A 59 0.97 14.16 -13.05
CA LYS A 59 1.04 14.20 -14.52
C LYS A 59 0.76 12.86 -15.19
N THR A 60 0.70 11.77 -14.41
CA THR A 60 0.56 10.42 -14.94
C THR A 60 -0.91 10.01 -14.99
N THR A 61 -1.47 9.94 -16.19
CA THR A 61 -2.84 9.47 -16.41
C THR A 61 -2.82 7.97 -16.70
N PRO A 62 -3.28 7.12 -15.76
CA PRO A 62 -3.47 5.71 -16.08
C PRO A 62 -4.60 5.55 -17.10
N ASP A 63 -4.41 4.68 -18.08
CA ASP A 63 -5.41 4.40 -19.09
C ASP A 63 -5.63 2.90 -19.30
N ASN A 64 -6.65 2.56 -20.09
CA ASN A 64 -7.06 1.19 -20.34
C ASN A 64 -6.07 0.38 -21.19
N SER A 65 -5.08 1.02 -21.82
CA SER A 65 -4.01 0.33 -22.56
C SER A 65 -2.95 -0.27 -21.64
N TRP A 66 -2.92 0.17 -20.36
CA TRP A 66 -1.99 -0.36 -19.40
C TRP A 66 -2.42 -1.75 -18.91
N SER A 67 -1.45 -2.62 -18.70
CA SER A 67 -1.73 -3.90 -18.06
C SER A 67 -2.31 -3.69 -16.65
N LYS A 68 -3.07 -4.67 -16.17
CA LYS A 68 -3.63 -4.66 -14.81
C LYS A 68 -2.54 -4.50 -13.75
N ASN A 69 -1.39 -5.15 -13.93
CA ASN A 69 -0.27 -5.05 -12.99
C ASN A 69 0.35 -3.66 -12.97
N LYS A 70 0.49 -3.00 -14.13
CA LYS A 70 0.98 -1.61 -14.20
C LYS A 70 0.03 -0.65 -13.49
N GLN A 71 -1.28 -0.79 -13.70
CA GLN A 71 -2.30 0.02 -13.03
C GLN A 71 -2.30 -0.24 -11.52
N LYS A 72 -2.28 -1.51 -11.09
CA LYS A 72 -2.23 -1.92 -9.67
C LYS A 72 -1.01 -1.33 -8.97
N ALA A 73 0.18 -1.46 -9.57
CA ALA A 73 1.42 -0.92 -9.04
C ALA A 73 1.37 0.60 -8.87
N LEU A 74 0.86 1.34 -9.88
CA LEU A 74 0.70 2.79 -9.81
C LEU A 74 -0.19 3.19 -8.63
N TRP A 75 -1.37 2.58 -8.49
CA TRP A 75 -2.33 2.96 -7.47
C TRP A 75 -1.88 2.62 -6.05
N ILE A 76 -1.19 1.48 -5.85
CA ILE A 76 -0.60 1.15 -4.55
C ILE A 76 0.52 2.14 -4.21
N ASN A 77 1.42 2.44 -5.14
CA ASN A 77 2.47 3.44 -4.92
C ASN A 77 1.89 4.83 -4.66
N ALA A 78 0.84 5.23 -5.39
CA ALA A 78 0.17 6.51 -5.17
C ALA A 78 -0.42 6.60 -3.76
N TYR A 79 -1.15 5.57 -3.32
CA TYR A 79 -1.69 5.51 -1.96
C TYR A 79 -0.56 5.69 -0.92
N ASN A 80 0.51 4.91 -1.04
CA ASN A 80 1.62 4.94 -0.08
C ASN A 80 2.37 6.27 -0.11
N ALA A 81 2.67 6.83 -1.29
CA ALA A 81 3.36 8.11 -1.42
C ALA A 81 2.53 9.27 -0.82
N TYR A 82 1.23 9.29 -1.09
CA TYR A 82 0.35 10.31 -0.54
C TYR A 82 0.06 10.11 0.95
N THR A 83 0.06 8.87 1.46
CA THR A 83 0.02 8.62 2.91
C THR A 83 1.27 9.18 3.59
N LEU A 84 2.48 8.91 3.05
CA LEU A 84 3.71 9.51 3.55
C LEU A 84 3.62 11.05 3.51
N LYS A 85 3.19 11.62 2.38
CA LYS A 85 3.01 13.08 2.24
C LYS A 85 2.08 13.65 3.30
N LEU A 86 0.93 13.03 3.52
CA LEU A 86 -0.05 13.47 4.51
C LEU A 86 0.53 13.46 5.92
N ILE A 87 1.27 12.40 6.29
CA ILE A 87 1.96 12.35 7.58
C ILE A 87 3.00 13.48 7.67
N LEU A 88 3.85 13.67 6.66
CA LEU A 88 4.89 14.71 6.68
C LEU A 88 4.31 16.12 6.78
N ASP A 89 3.19 16.39 6.11
CA ASP A 89 2.54 17.71 6.17
C ASP A 89 2.03 18.03 7.58
N ASN A 90 1.70 17.00 8.36
CA ASN A 90 1.18 17.12 9.72
C ASN A 90 2.18 16.72 10.83
N TYR A 91 3.41 16.36 10.46
CA TYR A 91 4.42 15.89 11.40
C TYR A 91 4.99 17.04 12.27
N PRO A 92 5.17 16.87 13.61
CA PRO A 92 5.01 15.62 14.36
C PRO A 92 3.56 15.34 14.79
N LEU A 93 3.16 14.06 14.74
CA LEU A 93 1.86 13.58 15.23
C LEU A 93 2.01 12.16 15.82
N LYS A 94 1.03 11.73 16.61
CA LYS A 94 1.04 10.40 17.24
C LYS A 94 0.32 9.33 16.41
N SER A 95 -0.62 9.74 15.57
CA SER A 95 -1.47 8.85 14.79
C SER A 95 -1.99 9.56 13.54
N ILE A 96 -2.16 8.84 12.45
CA ILE A 96 -2.88 9.34 11.27
C ILE A 96 -4.32 9.75 11.61
N THR A 97 -4.92 9.15 12.66
CA THR A 97 -6.28 9.49 13.12
C THR A 97 -6.39 10.89 13.73
N ASP A 98 -5.25 11.51 14.08
CA ASP A 98 -5.21 12.88 14.59
C ASP A 98 -5.45 13.91 13.46
N ILE A 99 -5.24 13.50 12.20
CA ILE A 99 -5.39 14.39 11.04
C ILE A 99 -6.87 14.56 10.70
N LYS A 100 -7.32 15.80 10.76
CA LYS A 100 -8.68 16.21 10.39
C LYS A 100 -8.65 17.54 9.66
N GLU A 101 -9.42 17.64 8.60
CA GLU A 101 -9.57 18.86 7.81
C GLU A 101 -11.05 19.05 7.46
N ASN A 102 -11.61 20.22 7.76
CA ASN A 102 -13.02 20.55 7.49
C ASN A 102 -14.03 19.47 7.96
N GLY A 103 -13.74 18.83 9.11
CA GLY A 103 -14.56 17.74 9.66
C GLY A 103 -14.32 16.37 9.02
N LEU A 104 -13.46 16.27 8.02
CA LEU A 104 -13.09 15.02 7.37
C LEU A 104 -11.89 14.37 8.06
N ILE A 105 -11.93 13.05 8.20
CA ILE A 105 -10.79 12.24 8.66
C ILE A 105 -9.77 12.07 7.52
N ALA A 106 -8.52 11.75 7.87
CA ALA A 106 -7.38 11.61 6.96
C ALA A 106 -7.70 10.95 5.62
N TRP A 107 -8.38 9.81 5.64
CA TRP A 107 -8.71 9.03 4.43
C TRP A 107 -9.73 9.68 3.52
N LYS A 108 -10.56 10.61 4.02
CA LYS A 108 -11.64 11.27 3.28
C LYS A 108 -11.29 12.68 2.80
N ILE A 109 -10.10 13.19 3.13
CA ILE A 109 -9.61 14.48 2.63
C ILE A 109 -9.29 14.34 1.13
N PRO A 110 -9.80 15.22 0.24
CA PRO A 110 -9.55 15.15 -1.20
C PRO A 110 -8.24 15.88 -1.55
N PHE A 111 -7.10 15.21 -1.43
CA PHE A 111 -5.78 15.81 -1.65
C PHE A 111 -4.86 14.99 -2.59
N VAL A 112 -5.22 13.74 -2.89
CA VAL A 112 -4.42 12.86 -3.74
C VAL A 112 -4.63 13.22 -5.21
N LYS A 113 -3.59 13.64 -5.90
CA LYS A 113 -3.66 14.05 -7.32
C LYS A 113 -2.96 13.03 -8.21
N VAL A 114 -3.70 12.46 -9.17
CA VAL A 114 -3.18 11.51 -10.17
C VAL A 114 -3.78 11.85 -11.52
N GLY A 115 -2.94 12.10 -12.52
CA GLY A 115 -3.38 12.37 -13.88
C GLY A 115 -4.34 13.57 -14.00
N GLY A 116 -4.09 14.63 -13.23
CA GLY A 116 -4.91 15.84 -13.21
C GLY A 116 -6.26 15.71 -12.48
N LYS A 117 -6.55 14.55 -11.87
CA LYS A 117 -7.76 14.32 -11.07
C LYS A 117 -7.42 14.24 -9.59
N THR A 118 -8.35 14.70 -8.75
CA THR A 118 -8.22 14.65 -7.28
C THR A 118 -9.02 13.48 -6.71
N TYR A 119 -8.39 12.75 -5.80
CA TYR A 119 -8.93 11.58 -5.12
C TYR A 119 -8.75 11.71 -3.61
N THR A 120 -9.38 10.81 -2.85
CA THR A 120 -9.11 10.54 -1.45
C THR A 120 -8.35 9.21 -1.34
N LEU A 121 -7.66 8.97 -0.23
CA LEU A 121 -7.08 7.65 0.06
C LEU A 121 -8.18 6.58 0.07
N ASP A 122 -9.31 6.86 0.69
CA ASP A 122 -10.50 6.00 0.73
C ASP A 122 -10.98 5.60 -0.68
N HIS A 123 -11.04 6.57 -1.62
CA HIS A 123 -11.43 6.28 -3.00
C HIS A 123 -10.43 5.35 -3.71
N ILE A 124 -9.13 5.58 -3.52
CA ILE A 124 -8.10 4.73 -4.12
C ILE A 124 -8.21 3.30 -3.58
N GLU A 125 -8.31 3.15 -2.26
CA GLU A 125 -8.39 1.83 -1.64
C GLU A 125 -9.69 1.12 -2.00
N HIS A 126 -10.84 1.72 -1.71
CA HIS A 126 -12.12 1.03 -1.76
C HIS A 126 -12.75 1.00 -3.16
N THR A 127 -12.56 2.05 -3.97
CA THR A 127 -13.18 2.12 -5.30
C THR A 127 -12.25 1.61 -6.40
N ILE A 128 -10.96 1.95 -6.33
CA ILE A 128 -10.02 1.54 -7.37
C ILE A 128 -9.42 0.17 -7.03
N LEU A 129 -8.65 0.06 -5.95
CA LEU A 129 -7.88 -1.16 -5.68
C LEU A 129 -8.78 -2.35 -5.36
N ARG A 130 -9.71 -2.22 -4.41
CA ARG A 130 -10.57 -3.35 -4.00
C ARG A 130 -11.53 -3.79 -5.10
N LYS A 131 -12.22 -2.84 -5.76
CA LYS A 131 -13.26 -3.20 -6.75
C LYS A 131 -12.70 -3.60 -8.10
N GLN A 132 -11.66 -2.89 -8.60
CA GLN A 132 -11.17 -3.16 -9.97
C GLN A 132 -10.24 -4.37 -10.05
N PHE A 133 -9.50 -4.68 -8.98
CA PHE A 133 -8.53 -5.78 -8.99
C PHE A 133 -9.03 -7.02 -8.26
N SER A 134 -9.95 -6.87 -7.31
CA SER A 134 -10.51 -7.99 -6.52
C SER A 134 -9.46 -8.93 -5.92
N ASP A 135 -8.31 -8.39 -5.56
CA ASP A 135 -7.16 -9.10 -5.02
C ASP A 135 -6.98 -8.76 -3.53
N PRO A 136 -7.26 -9.68 -2.60
CA PRO A 136 -7.14 -9.42 -1.17
C PRO A 136 -5.71 -9.07 -0.73
N LYS A 137 -4.70 -9.36 -1.54
CA LYS A 137 -3.31 -9.01 -1.24
C LYS A 137 -3.06 -7.49 -1.28
N ILE A 138 -3.97 -6.70 -1.84
CA ILE A 138 -3.84 -5.22 -1.82
C ILE A 138 -3.78 -4.68 -0.40
N HIS A 139 -4.41 -5.36 0.57
CA HIS A 139 -4.41 -4.95 1.98
C HIS A 139 -3.03 -5.01 2.65
N VAL A 140 -2.06 -5.70 2.06
CA VAL A 140 -0.65 -5.66 2.48
C VAL A 140 0.22 -4.79 1.57
N GLY A 141 -0.34 -4.30 0.46
CA GLY A 141 0.33 -3.36 -0.43
C GLY A 141 0.16 -1.91 0.00
N VAL A 142 -1.02 -1.55 0.53
CA VAL A 142 -1.31 -0.22 1.03
C VAL A 142 -0.98 -0.12 2.52
N ASN A 143 -0.41 1.02 2.94
CA ASN A 143 -0.01 1.24 4.33
C ASN A 143 -0.66 2.52 4.88
N CYS A 144 -1.39 2.38 5.96
CA CYS A 144 -2.10 3.47 6.63
C CYS A 144 -1.28 4.16 7.73
N ALA A 145 0.02 4.04 7.70
CA ALA A 145 0.94 4.67 8.66
C ALA A 145 0.70 4.31 10.14
N SER A 146 0.04 3.20 10.45
CA SER A 146 -0.22 2.77 11.83
C SER A 146 0.61 1.55 12.25
N GLY A 147 0.83 1.39 13.56
CA GLY A 147 1.62 0.30 14.16
C GLY A 147 1.08 -1.09 13.86
N SER A 148 -0.25 -1.27 13.79
CA SER A 148 -0.88 -2.55 13.43
C SER A 148 -1.08 -2.75 11.94
N CYS A 149 -0.76 -1.76 11.10
CA CYS A 149 -0.82 -1.92 9.64
C CYS A 149 0.18 -3.01 9.19
N PRO A 150 -0.10 -3.76 8.12
CA PRO A 150 0.94 -4.52 7.44
C PRO A 150 2.16 -3.63 7.16
N LYS A 151 3.35 -4.18 7.23
CA LYS A 151 4.59 -3.42 7.04
C LYS A 151 4.57 -2.66 5.73
N LEU A 152 4.95 -1.37 5.76
CA LEU A 152 5.26 -0.68 4.52
C LEU A 152 6.47 -1.37 3.87
N GLY A 153 6.28 -1.91 2.68
CA GLY A 153 7.39 -2.50 1.92
C GLY A 153 8.42 -1.44 1.56
N ASN A 154 9.70 -1.77 1.69
CA ASN A 154 10.79 -0.86 1.33
C ASN A 154 11.15 -0.89 -0.17
N LYS A 155 10.22 -1.34 -1.02
CA LYS A 155 10.36 -1.36 -2.48
C LYS A 155 9.14 -0.76 -3.14
N ALA A 156 9.34 0.08 -4.15
CA ALA A 156 8.24 0.51 -5.00
C ALA A 156 7.70 -0.65 -5.84
N PHE A 157 6.39 -0.68 -6.00
CA PHE A 157 5.74 -1.63 -6.90
C PHE A 157 5.96 -1.23 -8.36
N THR A 158 6.16 -2.22 -9.20
CA THR A 158 6.27 -2.10 -10.65
C THR A 158 5.35 -3.11 -11.32
N GLU A 159 5.10 -2.95 -12.62
CA GLU A 159 4.37 -3.95 -13.40
C GLU A 159 4.96 -5.36 -13.24
N LYS A 160 6.30 -5.45 -13.16
CA LYS A 160 7.02 -6.73 -13.12
C LYS A 160 7.01 -7.40 -11.75
N ASN A 161 6.98 -6.61 -10.66
CA ASN A 161 7.16 -7.17 -9.31
C ASN A 161 5.88 -7.19 -8.48
N VAL A 162 4.81 -6.47 -8.85
CA VAL A 162 3.64 -6.25 -7.98
C VAL A 162 3.03 -7.54 -7.44
N GLU A 163 2.86 -8.57 -8.25
CA GLU A 163 2.27 -9.83 -7.81
C GLU A 163 3.19 -10.60 -6.85
N ALA A 164 4.48 -10.66 -7.15
CA ALA A 164 5.46 -11.34 -6.31
C ALA A 164 5.63 -10.61 -4.97
N GLU A 165 5.75 -9.27 -4.98
CA GLU A 165 5.90 -8.48 -3.75
C GLU A 165 4.64 -8.53 -2.89
N LEU A 166 3.43 -8.45 -3.47
CA LEU A 166 2.19 -8.60 -2.71
C LEU A 166 2.07 -9.99 -2.08
N THR A 167 2.48 -11.03 -2.80
CA THR A 167 2.48 -12.41 -2.26
C THR A 167 3.50 -12.56 -1.13
N HIS A 168 4.69 -11.98 -1.30
CA HIS A 168 5.72 -11.95 -0.26
C HIS A 168 5.23 -11.19 0.99
N LEU A 169 4.70 -9.97 0.82
CA LEU A 169 4.19 -9.16 1.93
C LEU A 169 3.02 -9.84 2.65
N MET A 170 2.14 -10.55 1.93
CA MET A 170 1.06 -11.30 2.55
C MET A 170 1.61 -12.46 3.40
N LYS A 171 2.62 -13.19 2.90
CA LYS A 171 3.28 -14.24 3.69
C LYS A 171 3.95 -13.65 4.93
N VAL A 172 4.67 -12.54 4.80
CA VAL A 172 5.29 -11.83 5.93
C VAL A 172 4.23 -11.40 6.95
N PHE A 173 3.12 -10.79 6.49
CA PHE A 173 2.07 -10.29 7.35
C PHE A 173 1.37 -11.42 8.14
N VAL A 174 1.00 -12.51 7.47
CA VAL A 174 0.31 -13.63 8.13
C VAL A 174 1.18 -14.26 9.21
N ASN A 175 2.50 -14.36 9.01
CA ASN A 175 3.44 -14.97 9.96
C ASN A 175 4.08 -13.98 10.94
N ASP A 176 3.70 -12.69 10.89
CA ASP A 176 4.16 -11.69 11.86
C ASP A 176 3.45 -11.87 13.20
N THR A 177 4.16 -12.41 14.19
CA THR A 177 3.61 -12.73 15.52
C THR A 177 3.15 -11.51 16.32
N SER A 178 3.59 -10.30 15.94
CA SER A 178 3.10 -9.05 16.52
C SER A 178 1.70 -8.67 16.03
N ARG A 179 1.30 -9.18 14.86
CA ARG A 179 0.04 -8.89 14.17
C ARG A 179 -0.91 -10.07 14.06
N ASN A 180 -0.38 -11.30 14.17
CA ASN A 180 -1.16 -12.53 14.09
C ASN A 180 -0.52 -13.60 14.98
N LYS A 181 -1.29 -14.16 15.91
CA LYS A 181 -0.88 -15.28 16.76
C LYS A 181 -1.61 -16.51 16.25
N ILE A 182 -0.92 -17.31 15.45
CA ILE A 182 -1.50 -18.46 14.78
C ILE A 182 -1.00 -19.74 15.41
N THR A 183 -1.93 -20.55 15.91
CA THR A 183 -1.70 -21.95 16.32
C THR A 183 -2.67 -22.85 15.56
N GLU A 184 -2.48 -24.16 15.65
CA GLU A 184 -3.32 -25.13 14.95
C GLU A 184 -4.82 -24.97 15.25
N ASN A 185 -5.19 -24.76 16.52
CA ASN A 185 -6.57 -24.78 16.98
C ASN A 185 -7.12 -23.42 17.43
N ASN A 186 -6.26 -22.42 17.57
CA ASN A 186 -6.66 -21.07 17.99
C ASN A 186 -5.86 -20.02 17.22
N ILE A 187 -6.56 -19.08 16.65
CA ILE A 187 -5.91 -17.96 15.96
C ILE A 187 -6.43 -16.63 16.52
N GLN A 188 -5.50 -15.73 16.78
CA GLN A 188 -5.80 -14.35 17.12
C GLN A 188 -5.13 -13.47 16.07
N ILE A 189 -5.92 -12.96 15.15
CA ILE A 189 -5.45 -12.33 13.91
C ILE A 189 -5.76 -10.82 13.87
N SER A 190 -5.10 -10.11 12.96
CA SER A 190 -5.31 -8.69 12.76
C SER A 190 -6.77 -8.36 12.46
N SER A 191 -7.25 -7.22 13.02
CA SER A 191 -8.58 -6.67 12.71
C SER A 191 -8.81 -6.38 11.22
N ILE A 192 -7.76 -6.31 10.41
CA ILE A 192 -7.87 -6.18 8.94
C ILE A 192 -8.67 -7.35 8.35
N PHE A 193 -8.48 -8.56 8.86
CA PHE A 193 -9.23 -9.74 8.42
C PHE A 193 -10.71 -9.70 8.79
N ASP A 194 -11.08 -8.93 9.82
CA ASP A 194 -12.48 -8.68 10.19
C ASP A 194 -13.09 -7.56 9.34
N TRP A 195 -12.42 -6.40 9.27
CA TRP A 195 -12.93 -5.23 8.56
C TRP A 195 -13.12 -5.45 7.07
N PHE A 196 -12.24 -6.25 6.47
CA PHE A 196 -12.23 -6.55 5.03
C PHE A 196 -12.56 -8.02 4.75
N LYS A 197 -13.28 -8.69 5.65
CA LYS A 197 -13.59 -10.12 5.60
C LYS A 197 -14.06 -10.56 4.20
N GLU A 198 -14.97 -9.82 3.59
CA GLU A 198 -15.53 -10.12 2.28
C GLU A 198 -14.49 -10.25 1.17
N ASP A 199 -13.36 -9.54 1.27
CA ASP A 199 -12.28 -9.65 0.28
C ASP A 199 -11.52 -10.97 0.43
N PHE A 200 -11.37 -11.48 1.65
CA PHE A 200 -10.58 -12.67 1.97
C PHE A 200 -11.34 -13.97 1.78
N ILE A 201 -12.67 -13.95 1.91
CA ILE A 201 -13.50 -15.17 1.88
C ILE A 201 -14.11 -15.49 0.51
N LYS A 202 -13.77 -14.76 -0.57
CA LYS A 202 -14.33 -14.98 -1.92
C LYS A 202 -14.16 -16.40 -2.45
N ASN A 203 -13.11 -17.10 -2.02
CA ASN A 203 -12.75 -18.43 -2.49
C ASN A 203 -12.61 -19.44 -1.34
N GLY A 204 -13.42 -19.32 -0.29
CA GLY A 204 -13.39 -20.19 0.87
C GLY A 204 -13.52 -19.44 2.19
N THR A 205 -13.11 -20.05 3.28
CA THR A 205 -13.12 -19.46 4.62
C THR A 205 -11.89 -18.58 4.85
N ILE A 206 -11.90 -17.80 5.95
CA ILE A 206 -10.72 -17.05 6.37
C ILE A 206 -9.54 -18.00 6.68
N ILE A 207 -9.82 -19.18 7.23
CA ILE A 207 -8.82 -20.22 7.51
C ILE A 207 -8.22 -20.77 6.22
N ASP A 208 -9.02 -21.01 5.19
CA ASP A 208 -8.53 -21.41 3.87
C ASP A 208 -7.61 -20.37 3.26
N PHE A 209 -7.95 -19.09 3.43
CA PHE A 209 -7.10 -17.99 2.99
C PHE A 209 -5.77 -17.96 3.75
N LEU A 210 -5.80 -18.00 5.08
CA LEU A 210 -4.61 -17.95 5.92
C LEU A 210 -3.70 -19.16 5.65
N ASN A 211 -4.25 -20.35 5.49
CA ASN A 211 -3.49 -21.57 5.20
C ASN A 211 -2.69 -21.54 3.87
N LYS A 212 -2.96 -20.57 2.98
CA LYS A 212 -2.14 -20.36 1.77
C LYS A 212 -0.80 -19.68 2.08
N TYR A 213 -0.70 -18.98 3.22
CA TYR A 213 0.45 -18.15 3.58
C TYR A 213 1.06 -18.51 4.92
N SER A 214 0.29 -19.10 5.84
CA SER A 214 0.74 -19.45 7.18
C SER A 214 1.76 -20.60 7.15
N GLU A 215 2.80 -20.50 7.98
CA GLU A 215 3.75 -21.58 8.25
C GLU A 215 3.18 -22.64 9.18
N THR A 216 2.19 -22.28 10.01
CA THR A 216 1.45 -23.21 10.87
C THR A 216 0.16 -23.62 10.14
N LYS A 217 -0.07 -24.92 10.01
CA LYS A 217 -1.34 -25.45 9.49
C LYS A 217 -2.45 -25.19 10.49
N ILE A 218 -3.51 -24.51 10.07
CA ILE A 218 -4.65 -24.16 10.90
C ILE A 218 -5.78 -25.15 10.63
N ASN A 219 -6.36 -25.72 11.69
CA ASN A 219 -7.52 -26.60 11.57
C ASN A 219 -8.74 -25.83 11.09
N PRO A 220 -9.61 -26.41 10.25
CA PRO A 220 -10.82 -25.76 9.76
C PRO A 220 -11.75 -25.24 10.88
N GLU A 221 -11.75 -25.94 12.03
CA GLU A 221 -12.58 -25.62 13.22
C GLU A 221 -11.83 -24.76 14.26
N ALA A 222 -10.66 -24.19 13.91
CA ALA A 222 -9.90 -23.35 14.84
C ALA A 222 -10.73 -22.13 15.28
N LYS A 223 -10.61 -21.78 16.56
CA LYS A 223 -11.27 -20.59 17.11
C LYS A 223 -10.59 -19.33 16.60
N ILE A 224 -11.39 -18.40 16.08
CA ILE A 224 -10.91 -17.12 15.53
C ILE A 224 -11.25 -16.01 16.52
N SER A 225 -10.28 -15.16 16.79
CA SER A 225 -10.44 -13.88 17.49
C SER A 225 -9.57 -12.80 16.83
N TYR A 226 -9.86 -11.53 17.13
CA TYR A 226 -9.18 -10.41 16.52
C TYR A 226 -8.37 -9.63 17.54
N LEU A 227 -7.18 -9.19 17.15
CA LEU A 227 -6.31 -8.33 17.95
C LEU A 227 -6.86 -6.90 17.96
N LYS A 228 -6.68 -6.20 19.08
CA LYS A 228 -6.93 -4.75 19.15
C LYS A 228 -5.95 -4.05 18.20
N TYR A 229 -6.46 -3.13 17.40
CA TYR A 229 -5.66 -2.39 16.43
C TYR A 229 -4.95 -1.21 17.08
N ASP A 230 -3.64 -1.14 16.90
CA ASP A 230 -2.80 -0.03 17.36
C ASP A 230 -2.69 1.02 16.25
N TRP A 231 -3.26 2.19 16.49
CA TRP A 231 -3.24 3.34 15.59
C TRP A 231 -2.03 4.25 15.79
N SER A 232 -1.12 3.95 16.72
CA SER A 232 0.12 4.73 16.85
C SER A 232 0.91 4.74 15.53
N LEU A 233 1.65 5.82 15.29
CA LEU A 233 2.43 5.97 14.06
C LEU A 233 3.45 4.84 13.92
N ASN A 234 3.62 4.30 12.70
CA ASN A 234 4.56 3.22 12.37
C ASN A 234 6.01 3.70 12.17
N GLY A 235 6.41 4.80 12.78
CA GLY A 235 7.74 5.41 12.60
C GLY A 235 8.13 6.36 13.70
N LYS A 236 9.23 7.07 13.50
CA LYS A 236 9.84 8.04 14.42
C LYS A 236 9.99 9.39 13.73
#